data_46b28f6251ce5051fe206842a0171da0
#
_entry.id   46b28f6251ce5051fe206842a0171da0
#
_cell.length_a   1.000
_cell.length_b   1.000
_cell.length_c   1.000
_cell.angle_alpha   90.00
_cell.angle_beta   90.00
_cell.angle_gamma   90.00
#
_symmetry.space_group_name_H-M   'P 1'
#
loop_
_entity.id
_entity.type
_entity.pdbx_description
1 polymer ?
#
loop_
_entity_poly.entity_id
_entity_poly.type
_entity_poly.pdbx_seq_one_letter_code
_entity_poly.pdbx_strand_id
1 'polypeptide(L)'
;MQDSNHIINEVTSGDYKYGFVTDIDTEVIHRGLDEETVRIISAKKNEPEWLLEFRLKAYRHWLTMEMPTWAHLRIPEIDYQAISYYADPLAKKKDAPKSMDEVDPELIKTFNKLGIPLEEQMALSGMAVDAVMDSVSVKTTFKETLMEKGIIFCSISEAVREH
;
A
#
# COMPACT_ATOMS: atom_id res chain seq x y z
N MET A 1 6.49 -25.36 -31.56
CA MET A 1 5.94 -24.08 -31.08
C MET A 1 4.87 -24.43 -30.09
N GLN A 2 5.15 -24.36 -28.79
CA GLN A 2 4.09 -24.43 -27.80
C GLN A 2 3.21 -23.20 -27.99
N ASP A 3 1.93 -23.43 -28.08
CA ASP A 3 0.95 -22.43 -28.44
C ASP A 3 0.95 -21.33 -27.36
N SER A 4 1.32 -20.11 -27.72
CA SER A 4 1.35 -18.95 -26.80
C SER A 4 0.01 -18.74 -26.09
N ASN A 5 -1.09 -19.16 -26.74
CA ASN A 5 -2.44 -19.14 -26.16
C ASN A 5 -2.61 -20.12 -25.01
N HIS A 6 -1.91 -21.28 -25.02
CA HIS A 6 -1.96 -22.22 -23.91
C HIS A 6 -1.28 -21.64 -22.66
N ILE A 7 -0.13 -20.99 -22.84
CA ILE A 7 0.61 -20.34 -21.75
C ILE A 7 -0.21 -19.17 -21.17
N ILE A 8 -0.83 -18.36 -22.04
CA ILE A 8 -1.70 -17.25 -21.59
C ILE A 8 -2.91 -17.79 -20.83
N ASN A 9 -3.56 -18.83 -21.32
CA ASN A 9 -4.69 -19.43 -20.62
C ASN A 9 -4.29 -20.06 -19.29
N GLU A 10 -3.14 -20.70 -19.20
CA GLU A 10 -2.63 -21.29 -17.97
C GLU A 10 -2.31 -20.20 -16.91
N VAL A 11 -1.78 -19.05 -17.34
CA VAL A 11 -1.48 -17.91 -16.46
C VAL A 11 -2.75 -17.15 -16.05
N THR A 12 -3.77 -17.09 -16.93
CA THR A 12 -4.99 -16.30 -16.65
C THR A 12 -6.11 -17.13 -16.00
N SER A 13 -6.13 -18.44 -16.14
CA SER A 13 -7.14 -19.35 -15.56
C SER A 13 -6.68 -20.08 -14.31
N GLY A 14 -5.39 -20.09 -14.02
CA GLY A 14 -4.86 -20.61 -12.76
C GLY A 14 -5.17 -19.67 -11.59
N ASP A 15 -5.44 -20.22 -10.42
CA ASP A 15 -5.43 -19.45 -9.19
C ASP A 15 -4.11 -18.66 -9.14
N TYR A 16 -4.21 -17.35 -8.82
CA TYR A 16 -3.03 -16.49 -8.74
C TYR A 16 -1.99 -17.16 -7.86
N LYS A 17 -0.86 -17.55 -8.46
CA LYS A 17 0.19 -18.38 -7.81
C LYS A 17 0.66 -17.83 -6.46
N TYR A 18 0.54 -16.51 -6.28
CA TYR A 18 0.88 -15.79 -5.07
C TYR A 18 -0.37 -15.28 -4.33
N GLY A 19 -1.57 -15.57 -4.84
CA GLY A 19 -2.82 -15.25 -4.18
C GLY A 19 -2.93 -15.99 -2.86
N PHE A 20 -3.21 -15.25 -1.79
CA PHE A 20 -3.34 -15.80 -0.45
C PHE A 20 -4.30 -14.95 0.36
N VAL A 21 -4.95 -15.62 1.28
CA VAL A 21 -5.67 -14.94 2.36
C VAL A 21 -4.69 -14.79 3.51
N THR A 22 -4.59 -13.61 4.08
CA THR A 22 -3.81 -13.36 5.29
C THR A 22 -4.73 -13.44 6.50
N ASP A 23 -4.31 -14.12 7.56
CA ASP A 23 -5.01 -14.15 8.85
C ASP A 23 -4.68 -12.91 9.71
N ILE A 24 -4.17 -11.85 9.09
CA ILE A 24 -3.85 -10.60 9.77
C ILE A 24 -5.15 -9.84 10.00
N ASP A 25 -5.43 -9.59 11.26
CA ASP A 25 -6.58 -8.80 11.68
C ASP A 25 -6.33 -7.31 11.34
N THR A 26 -7.02 -6.83 10.34
CA THR A 26 -6.84 -5.50 9.78
C THR A 26 -8.05 -4.63 10.10
N GLU A 27 -7.82 -3.43 10.61
CA GLU A 27 -8.89 -2.43 10.73
C GLU A 27 -9.20 -1.85 9.34
N VAL A 28 -10.41 -2.09 8.85
CA VAL A 28 -10.88 -1.60 7.55
C VAL A 28 -11.97 -0.57 7.78
N ILE A 29 -11.87 0.59 7.13
CA ILE A 29 -12.95 1.58 7.14
C ILE A 29 -14.13 1.10 6.27
N HIS A 30 -15.30 1.73 6.44
CA HIS A 30 -16.48 1.44 5.64
C HIS A 30 -16.19 1.52 4.12
N ARG A 31 -17.02 0.85 3.35
CA ARG A 31 -16.96 0.89 1.88
C ARG A 31 -17.53 2.20 1.37
N GLY A 32 -17.07 2.60 0.20
CA GLY A 32 -17.51 3.79 -0.51
C GLY A 32 -16.48 4.92 -0.46
N LEU A 33 -16.51 5.73 -1.49
CA LEU A 33 -15.65 6.90 -1.63
C LEU A 33 -16.51 8.16 -1.61
N ASP A 34 -16.35 8.95 -0.57
CA ASP A 34 -16.97 10.26 -0.38
C ASP A 34 -16.01 11.21 0.34
N GLU A 35 -16.44 12.43 0.59
CA GLU A 35 -15.62 13.41 1.32
C GLU A 35 -15.34 12.97 2.77
N GLU A 36 -16.25 12.24 3.40
CA GLU A 36 -16.06 11.74 4.76
C GLU A 36 -14.96 10.68 4.80
N THR A 37 -14.98 9.73 3.85
CA THR A 37 -13.92 8.74 3.66
C THR A 37 -12.55 9.42 3.50
N VAL A 38 -12.46 10.48 2.66
CA VAL A 38 -11.22 11.24 2.48
C VAL A 38 -10.76 11.88 3.79
N ARG A 39 -11.66 12.46 4.58
CA ARG A 39 -11.36 13.08 5.88
C ARG A 39 -10.90 12.05 6.92
N ILE A 40 -11.55 10.89 6.97
CA ILE A 40 -11.18 9.78 7.87
C ILE A 40 -9.76 9.31 7.56
N ILE A 41 -9.43 9.09 6.28
CA ILE A 41 -8.08 8.65 5.86
C ILE A 41 -7.04 9.71 6.24
N SER A 42 -7.31 10.98 5.97
CA SER A 42 -6.40 12.09 6.30
C SER A 42 -6.17 12.17 7.81
N ALA A 43 -7.22 12.04 8.62
CA ALA A 43 -7.13 12.03 10.08
C ALA A 43 -6.33 10.84 10.61
N LYS A 44 -6.58 9.62 10.09
CA LYS A 44 -5.82 8.42 10.48
C LYS A 44 -4.33 8.53 10.14
N LYS A 45 -4.00 9.23 9.06
CA LYS A 45 -2.61 9.47 8.63
C LYS A 45 -1.97 10.70 9.30
N ASN A 46 -2.71 11.42 10.15
CA ASN A 46 -2.29 12.68 10.76
C ASN A 46 -1.73 13.68 9.72
N GLU A 47 -2.44 13.82 8.61
CA GLU A 47 -2.04 14.73 7.53
C GLU A 47 -2.31 16.19 7.90
N PRO A 48 -1.46 17.13 7.46
CA PRO A 48 -1.72 18.55 7.65
C PRO A 48 -2.93 19.01 6.82
N GLU A 49 -3.58 20.10 7.28
CA GLU A 49 -4.81 20.64 6.69
C GLU A 49 -4.67 20.91 5.18
N TRP A 50 -3.54 21.48 4.74
CA TRP A 50 -3.32 21.75 3.32
C TRP A 50 -3.38 20.51 2.43
N LEU A 51 -2.96 19.33 2.95
CA LEU A 51 -3.02 18.08 2.21
C LEU A 51 -4.44 17.53 2.18
N LEU A 52 -5.20 17.68 3.26
CA LEU A 52 -6.64 17.34 3.27
C LEU A 52 -7.40 18.20 2.24
N GLU A 53 -7.16 19.51 2.20
CA GLU A 53 -7.77 20.40 1.22
C GLU A 53 -7.43 19.98 -0.22
N PHE A 54 -6.17 19.65 -0.47
CA PHE A 54 -5.72 19.14 -1.76
C PHE A 54 -6.45 17.84 -2.14
N ARG A 55 -6.59 16.88 -1.21
CA ARG A 55 -7.32 15.62 -1.44
C ARG A 55 -8.79 15.86 -1.74
N LEU A 56 -9.44 16.73 -1.00
CA LEU A 56 -10.86 17.05 -1.23
C LEU A 56 -11.05 17.73 -2.59
N LYS A 57 -10.15 18.63 -2.99
CA LYS A 57 -10.14 19.23 -4.32
C LYS A 57 -9.96 18.18 -5.41
N ALA A 58 -9.01 17.26 -5.23
CA ALA A 58 -8.77 16.17 -6.17
C ALA A 58 -9.98 15.24 -6.28
N TYR A 59 -10.61 14.89 -5.16
CA TYR A 59 -11.82 14.07 -5.14
C TYR A 59 -12.97 14.74 -5.91
N ARG A 60 -13.24 16.03 -5.66
CA ARG A 60 -14.28 16.77 -6.39
C ARG A 60 -14.00 16.85 -7.89
N HIS A 61 -12.73 17.00 -8.27
CA HIS A 61 -12.34 16.99 -9.67
C HIS A 61 -12.55 15.58 -10.27
N TRP A 62 -12.16 14.53 -9.56
CA TRP A 62 -12.36 13.15 -10.00
C TRP A 62 -13.83 12.83 -10.29
N LEU A 63 -14.78 13.35 -9.50
CA LEU A 63 -16.21 13.18 -9.74
C LEU A 63 -16.70 13.78 -11.08
N THR A 64 -15.93 14.69 -11.66
CA THR A 64 -16.24 15.29 -12.97
C THR A 64 -15.55 14.60 -14.14
N MET A 65 -14.69 13.63 -13.87
CA MET A 65 -13.92 12.93 -14.90
C MET A 65 -14.73 11.78 -15.50
N GLU A 66 -14.51 11.54 -16.77
CA GLU A 66 -15.04 10.38 -17.49
C GLU A 66 -13.91 9.38 -17.77
N MET A 67 -14.27 8.10 -17.80
CA MET A 67 -13.33 7.05 -18.15
C MET A 67 -12.82 7.28 -19.59
N PRO A 68 -11.50 7.30 -19.81
CA PRO A 68 -10.95 7.51 -21.15
C PRO A 68 -11.33 6.36 -22.09
N THR A 69 -11.79 6.71 -23.31
CA THR A 69 -12.25 5.76 -24.32
C THR A 69 -11.27 5.56 -25.48
N TRP A 70 -10.15 6.28 -25.48
CA TRP A 70 -9.15 6.25 -26.56
C TRP A 70 -8.30 4.95 -26.57
N ALA A 71 -8.21 4.24 -25.46
CA ALA A 71 -7.50 2.97 -25.39
C ALA A 71 -8.38 1.83 -25.90
N HIS A 72 -7.84 0.93 -26.72
CA HIS A 72 -8.53 -0.28 -27.19
C HIS A 72 -8.62 -1.36 -26.09
N LEU A 73 -9.06 -0.97 -24.92
CA LEU A 73 -9.24 -1.83 -23.75
C LEU A 73 -10.72 -2.00 -23.44
N ARG A 74 -11.09 -3.21 -23.03
CA ARG A 74 -12.42 -3.51 -22.50
C ARG A 74 -12.30 -3.61 -20.99
N ILE A 75 -12.39 -2.49 -20.30
CA ILE A 75 -12.37 -2.43 -18.85
C ILE A 75 -13.81 -2.60 -18.36
N PRO A 76 -14.10 -3.57 -17.48
CA PRO A 76 -15.42 -3.69 -16.87
C PRO A 76 -15.74 -2.44 -16.04
N GLU A 77 -17.00 -2.16 -15.87
CA GLU A 77 -17.44 -1.08 -14.99
C GLU A 77 -16.97 -1.33 -13.55
N ILE A 78 -16.36 -0.31 -12.95
CA ILE A 78 -15.80 -0.38 -11.59
C ILE A 78 -16.82 0.25 -10.64
N ASP A 79 -17.32 -0.54 -9.69
CA ASP A 79 -18.15 -0.01 -8.60
C ASP A 79 -17.23 0.55 -7.49
N TYR A 80 -16.97 1.84 -7.57
CA TYR A 80 -16.14 2.55 -6.58
C TYR A 80 -16.78 2.59 -5.18
N GLN A 81 -18.10 2.37 -5.07
CA GLN A 81 -18.78 2.36 -3.78
C GLN A 81 -18.73 0.99 -3.09
N ALA A 82 -18.35 -0.06 -3.80
CA ALA A 82 -18.17 -1.40 -3.23
C ALA A 82 -16.77 -1.60 -2.60
N ILE A 83 -15.84 -0.65 -2.78
CA ILE A 83 -14.44 -0.76 -2.37
C ILE A 83 -14.23 -0.07 -1.02
N SER A 84 -13.39 -0.64 -0.16
CA SER A 84 -12.81 0.06 1.00
C SER A 84 -11.47 0.68 0.62
N TYR A 85 -11.25 1.93 1.03
CA TYR A 85 -10.11 2.74 0.60
C TYR A 85 -8.99 2.85 1.64
N TYR A 86 -9.16 2.25 2.79
CA TYR A 86 -8.13 2.22 3.83
C TYR A 86 -8.21 0.93 4.63
N ALA A 87 -7.07 0.33 4.86
CA ALA A 87 -6.88 -0.82 5.72
C ALA A 87 -5.60 -0.65 6.54
N ASP A 88 -5.66 -0.95 7.82
CA ASP A 88 -4.53 -0.80 8.74
C ASP A 88 -4.28 -2.13 9.47
N PRO A 89 -3.23 -2.87 9.10
CA PRO A 89 -2.85 -4.11 9.75
C PRO A 89 -2.21 -3.89 11.13
N LEU A 90 -1.86 -2.65 11.47
CA LEU A 90 -1.20 -2.29 12.72
C LEU A 90 -2.13 -1.59 13.74
N ALA A 91 -3.39 -1.38 13.40
CA ALA A 91 -4.33 -0.58 14.23
C ALA A 91 -4.43 -1.04 15.69
N LYS A 92 -4.22 -2.34 15.96
CA LYS A 92 -4.23 -2.90 17.31
C LYS A 92 -2.88 -2.81 18.03
N LYS A 93 -1.80 -2.42 17.35
CA LYS A 93 -0.47 -2.24 17.91
C LYS A 93 -0.24 -0.77 18.21
N LYS A 94 0.05 -0.43 19.45
CA LYS A 94 0.19 0.97 19.91
C LYS A 94 1.40 1.69 19.33
N ASP A 95 2.42 0.94 18.90
CA ASP A 95 3.66 1.49 18.35
C ASP A 95 4.04 0.76 17.07
N ALA A 96 4.55 1.50 16.08
CA ALA A 96 5.16 0.90 14.90
C ALA A 96 6.41 0.09 15.33
N PRO A 97 6.62 -1.11 14.77
CA PRO A 97 7.76 -1.94 15.14
C PRO A 97 9.08 -1.23 14.82
N LYS A 98 9.95 -1.15 15.83
CA LYS A 98 11.29 -0.51 15.71
C LYS A 98 12.33 -1.45 15.14
N SER A 99 12.11 -2.76 15.22
CA SER A 99 13.00 -3.80 14.68
C SER A 99 12.20 -4.90 13.97
N MET A 100 12.90 -5.74 13.18
CA MET A 100 12.26 -6.91 12.53
C MET A 100 11.72 -7.92 13.55
N ASP A 101 12.35 -8.02 14.73
CA ASP A 101 11.92 -8.94 15.78
C ASP A 101 10.59 -8.54 16.42
N GLU A 102 10.19 -7.28 16.27
CA GLU A 102 8.93 -6.73 16.75
C GLU A 102 7.81 -6.81 15.69
N VAL A 103 8.16 -7.13 14.43
CA VAL A 103 7.19 -7.30 13.36
C VAL A 103 6.42 -8.60 13.57
N ASP A 104 5.12 -8.57 13.31
CA ASP A 104 4.26 -9.75 13.41
C ASP A 104 4.80 -10.90 12.54
N PRO A 105 5.04 -12.10 13.09
CA PRO A 105 5.52 -13.23 12.32
C PRO A 105 4.62 -13.58 11.11
N GLU A 106 3.31 -13.37 11.20
CA GLU A 106 2.38 -13.59 10.09
C GLU A 106 2.56 -12.55 8.98
N LEU A 107 2.91 -11.33 9.35
CA LEU A 107 3.25 -10.27 8.39
C LEU A 107 4.55 -10.61 7.65
N ILE A 108 5.58 -11.05 8.36
CA ILE A 108 6.85 -11.51 7.77
C ILE A 108 6.61 -12.69 6.82
N LYS A 109 5.79 -13.65 7.24
CA LYS A 109 5.41 -14.79 6.42
C LYS A 109 4.66 -14.36 5.16
N THR A 110 3.84 -13.34 5.25
CA THR A 110 3.14 -12.74 4.12
C THR A 110 4.11 -12.13 3.12
N PHE A 111 5.07 -11.32 3.58
CA PHE A 111 6.11 -10.76 2.72
C PHE A 111 6.97 -11.85 2.06
N ASN A 112 7.31 -12.91 2.79
CA ASN A 112 8.05 -14.05 2.24
C ASN A 112 7.24 -14.79 1.17
N LYS A 113 5.93 -14.98 1.36
CA LYS A 113 5.05 -15.56 0.34
C LYS A 113 4.97 -14.72 -0.92
N LEU A 114 5.03 -13.39 -0.78
CA LEU A 114 5.06 -12.46 -1.90
C LEU A 114 6.43 -12.40 -2.60
N GLY A 115 7.43 -13.11 -2.08
CA GLY A 115 8.79 -13.05 -2.61
C GLY A 115 9.46 -11.70 -2.35
N ILE A 116 9.07 -10.99 -1.28
CA ILE A 116 9.68 -9.74 -0.83
C ILE A 116 10.72 -10.10 0.24
N PRO A 117 12.00 -10.30 -0.12
CA PRO A 117 13.05 -10.69 0.82
C PRO A 117 13.47 -9.46 1.62
N LEU A 118 12.85 -9.25 2.77
CA LEU A 118 13.17 -8.10 3.63
C LEU A 118 14.55 -8.21 4.29
N GLU A 119 14.97 -9.41 4.65
CA GLU A 119 16.22 -9.62 5.39
C GLU A 119 17.45 -9.80 4.50
N GLU A 120 17.35 -10.64 3.47
CA GLU A 120 18.52 -10.94 2.61
C GLU A 120 18.88 -9.78 1.69
N GLN A 121 17.90 -9.08 1.14
CA GLN A 121 18.16 -7.89 0.31
C GLN A 121 18.69 -6.72 1.15
N MET A 122 18.28 -6.61 2.41
CA MET A 122 18.80 -5.59 3.32
C MET A 122 20.30 -5.81 3.64
N ALA A 123 20.69 -7.06 3.81
CA ALA A 123 22.08 -7.40 4.16
C ALA A 123 23.02 -7.40 2.95
N LEU A 124 22.53 -7.85 1.78
CA LEU A 124 23.36 -8.10 0.61
C LEU A 124 23.40 -6.94 -0.39
N SER A 125 22.33 -6.16 -0.52
CA SER A 125 22.26 -5.09 -1.53
C SER A 125 22.55 -3.69 -1.01
N GLY A 126 22.50 -3.48 0.30
CA GLY A 126 22.65 -2.14 0.90
C GLY A 126 21.55 -1.15 0.41
N MET A 127 20.49 -1.64 -0.21
CA MET A 127 19.40 -0.80 -0.69
C MET A 127 18.45 -0.42 0.44
N ALA A 128 18.08 0.85 0.48
CA ALA A 128 17.04 1.33 1.37
C ALA A 128 15.66 0.92 0.81
N VAL A 129 14.82 0.33 1.65
CA VAL A 129 13.49 -0.14 1.29
C VAL A 129 12.47 0.39 2.30
N ASP A 130 11.34 0.90 1.82
CA ASP A 130 10.15 1.16 2.62
C ASP A 130 9.11 0.09 2.31
N ALA A 131 8.82 -0.75 3.29
CA ALA A 131 7.84 -1.82 3.15
C ALA A 131 6.46 -1.32 3.58
N VAL A 132 5.52 -1.34 2.66
CA VAL A 132 4.14 -0.92 2.89
C VAL A 132 3.21 -2.12 2.78
N MET A 133 2.30 -2.26 3.73
CA MET A 133 1.20 -3.22 3.65
C MET A 133 -0.12 -2.49 3.83
N ASP A 134 -1.04 -2.75 2.91
CA ASP A 134 -2.32 -2.02 2.82
C ASP A 134 -2.07 -0.49 2.75
N SER A 135 -2.55 0.26 3.72
CA SER A 135 -2.42 1.71 3.74
C SER A 135 -1.31 2.24 4.64
N VAL A 136 -0.50 1.35 5.23
CA VAL A 136 0.45 1.70 6.30
C VAL A 136 1.87 1.24 5.96
N SER A 137 2.84 2.14 6.17
CA SER A 137 4.26 1.77 6.16
C SER A 137 4.57 0.91 7.38
N VAL A 138 5.06 -0.30 7.15
CA VAL A 138 5.39 -1.26 8.20
C VAL A 138 6.83 -1.09 8.66
N LYS A 139 7.74 -0.83 7.74
CA LYS A 139 9.16 -0.67 8.04
C LYS A 139 9.91 0.08 6.96
N THR A 140 10.73 1.03 7.40
CA THR A 140 11.75 1.72 6.58
C THR A 140 13.13 1.28 7.04
N THR A 141 13.96 0.77 6.12
CA THR A 141 15.30 0.27 6.40
C THR A 141 16.36 1.35 6.27
N PHE A 142 17.46 1.23 6.99
CA PHE A 142 18.59 2.17 6.94
C PHE A 142 18.26 3.65 7.22
N LYS A 143 17.09 3.94 7.76
CA LYS A 143 16.63 5.31 8.00
C LYS A 143 17.65 6.12 8.79
N GLU A 144 18.11 5.60 9.93
CA GLU A 144 19.06 6.28 10.81
C GLU A 144 20.44 6.47 10.14
N THR A 145 20.95 5.43 9.49
CA THR A 145 22.23 5.48 8.76
C THR A 145 22.21 6.51 7.62
N LEU A 146 21.09 6.65 6.95
CA LEU A 146 20.92 7.65 5.88
C LEU A 146 20.77 9.06 6.45
N MET A 147 20.05 9.21 7.57
CA MET A 147 19.92 10.49 8.26
C MET A 147 21.27 11.04 8.75
N GLU A 148 22.15 10.19 9.28
CA GLU A 148 23.53 10.58 9.66
C GLU A 148 24.32 11.14 8.48
N LYS A 149 23.98 10.73 7.26
CA LYS A 149 24.59 11.24 6.02
C LYS A 149 23.82 12.41 5.40
N GLY A 150 22.80 12.94 6.09
CA GLY A 150 21.97 14.03 5.60
C GLY A 150 20.96 13.61 4.53
N ILE A 151 20.68 12.32 4.38
CA ILE A 151 19.71 11.79 3.40
C ILE A 151 18.39 11.50 4.12
N ILE A 152 17.32 12.13 3.68
CA ILE A 152 15.96 11.85 4.15
C ILE A 152 15.41 10.67 3.35
N PHE A 153 15.13 9.55 4.04
CA PHE A 153 14.48 8.39 3.45
C PHE A 153 13.35 7.92 4.38
N CYS A 154 12.11 8.17 3.97
CA CYS A 154 10.93 7.87 4.76
C CYS A 154 9.71 7.68 3.87
N SER A 155 8.59 7.22 4.43
CA SER A 155 7.32 7.17 3.72
C SER A 155 6.82 8.58 3.38
N ILE A 156 6.01 8.71 2.32
CA ILE A 156 5.36 9.99 1.98
C ILE A 156 4.55 10.55 3.15
N SER A 157 3.85 9.69 3.90
CA SER A 157 3.05 10.13 5.06
C SER A 157 3.92 10.74 6.16
N GLU A 158 5.12 10.22 6.36
CA GLU A 158 6.09 10.78 7.31
C GLU A 158 6.70 12.07 6.77
N ALA A 159 7.13 12.08 5.51
CA ALA A 159 7.69 13.27 4.87
C ALA A 159 6.75 14.48 4.96
N VAL A 160 5.46 14.27 4.71
CA VAL A 160 4.44 15.33 4.76
C VAL A 160 4.23 15.90 6.17
N ARG A 161 4.47 15.09 7.22
CA ARG A 161 4.31 15.54 8.62
C ARG A 161 5.54 16.22 9.18
N GLU A 162 6.72 15.75 8.78
CA GLU A 162 7.98 16.10 9.46
C GLU A 162 8.91 16.98 8.63
N HIS A 163 8.65 17.09 7.32
CA HIS A 163 9.45 17.82 6.34
C HIS A 163 8.59 18.67 5.41
#